data_850c164a06623868196d273f3d348035
#
_entry.id   850c164a06623868196d273f3d348035
#
_cell.length_a   1.000
_cell.length_b   1.000
_cell.length_c   1.000
_cell.angle_alpha   90.00
_cell.angle_beta   90.00
_cell.angle_gamma   90.00
#
_symmetry.space_group_name_H-M   'P 1'
#
loop_
_entity.id
_entity.type
_entity.pdbx_description
1 polymer ?
#
loop_
_entity_poly.entity_id
_entity_poly.type
_entity_poly.pdbx_seq_one_letter_code
_entity_poly.pdbx_strand_id
1 'polypeptide(L)'
;MGTDLAPPRGTQDLLPDRSDAMLGLYEAAHDMARLFGFRYVETPTFEDTEVFARTSGDTSDVVTKEMYTFEDKGGRSVTLRPESTAGVVRAWLDRAQALGTPWRAYAVANEFRHGRPQAGRLREFRQFDVEVLGVEAPGADVEVITMGDRYLRERGLRDVVLHLNSIGDEVCRPAYRAELVAYFEAFRDQLDRDCRERLEKNPLRVFDCKVDGEKDFVLAAPTIADRLCEPCAEHFAAVRAGLDEAGVPYQLDPRLVRGLDYYTRKGFFSRRSRQSRSS
;
A
#
# COMPACT_ATOMS: atom_id res chain seq x y z
N MET A 1 -39.49 -16.62 -16.06
CA MET A 1 -38.84 -15.70 -15.11
C MET A 1 -37.36 -15.81 -15.38
N GLY A 2 -36.77 -14.85 -16.11
CA GLY A 2 -35.32 -14.80 -16.30
C GLY A 2 -34.70 -14.44 -14.95
N THR A 3 -33.90 -15.33 -14.39
CA THR A 3 -33.01 -14.98 -13.29
C THR A 3 -31.99 -13.99 -13.88
N ASP A 4 -32.04 -12.76 -13.42
CA ASP A 4 -31.05 -11.72 -13.79
C ASP A 4 -29.72 -12.10 -13.12
N LEU A 5 -28.95 -12.96 -13.80
CA LEU A 5 -27.66 -13.48 -13.36
C LEU A 5 -26.59 -12.43 -13.69
N ALA A 6 -26.47 -11.42 -12.84
CA ALA A 6 -25.41 -10.42 -12.93
C ALA A 6 -24.22 -10.81 -12.03
N PRO A 7 -23.00 -10.38 -12.37
CA PRO A 7 -21.84 -10.53 -11.48
C PRO A 7 -22.11 -9.91 -10.10
N PRO A 8 -21.56 -10.47 -9.02
CA PRO A 8 -21.68 -9.91 -7.68
C PRO A 8 -21.26 -8.44 -7.64
N ARG A 9 -21.91 -7.65 -6.78
CA ARG A 9 -21.62 -6.22 -6.66
C ARG A 9 -20.15 -5.98 -6.33
N GLY A 10 -19.47 -5.20 -7.16
CA GLY A 10 -18.04 -4.88 -7.02
C GLY A 10 -17.11 -5.86 -7.72
N THR A 11 -17.66 -6.78 -8.50
CA THR A 11 -16.92 -7.60 -9.48
C THR A 11 -17.37 -7.24 -10.89
N GLN A 12 -16.68 -7.74 -11.90
CA GLN A 12 -17.01 -7.49 -13.30
C GLN A 12 -16.47 -8.59 -14.19
N ASP A 13 -17.17 -8.86 -15.29
CA ASP A 13 -16.63 -9.64 -16.39
C ASP A 13 -15.70 -8.77 -17.23
N LEU A 14 -14.56 -9.32 -17.62
CA LEU A 14 -13.66 -8.73 -18.60
C LEU A 14 -13.83 -9.49 -19.91
N LEU A 15 -14.65 -8.94 -20.81
CA LEU A 15 -14.86 -9.50 -22.16
C LEU A 15 -13.76 -8.99 -23.14
N PRO A 16 -13.66 -9.56 -24.35
CA PRO A 16 -12.73 -9.09 -25.38
C PRO A 16 -12.73 -7.56 -25.52
N ASP A 17 -11.64 -6.98 -25.98
CA ASP A 17 -11.22 -5.57 -25.92
C ASP A 17 -10.68 -5.16 -24.53
N ARG A 18 -11.45 -5.38 -23.46
CA ARG A 18 -11.01 -5.05 -22.10
C ARG A 18 -10.10 -6.14 -21.52
N SER A 19 -10.41 -7.42 -21.80
CA SER A 19 -9.54 -8.53 -21.39
C SER A 19 -8.21 -8.51 -22.10
N ASP A 20 -8.17 -8.15 -23.39
CA ASP A 20 -6.93 -8.04 -24.16
C ASP A 20 -6.05 -6.90 -23.65
N ALA A 21 -6.66 -5.74 -23.34
CA ALA A 21 -5.95 -4.63 -22.73
C ALA A 21 -5.38 -5.01 -21.33
N MET A 22 -6.15 -5.78 -20.55
CA MET A 22 -5.70 -6.26 -19.25
C MET A 22 -4.56 -7.28 -19.37
N LEU A 23 -4.65 -8.20 -20.33
CA LEU A 23 -3.59 -9.17 -20.63
C LEU A 23 -2.28 -8.44 -20.98
N GLY A 24 -2.34 -7.42 -21.83
CA GLY A 24 -1.17 -6.60 -22.16
C GLY A 24 -0.55 -5.88 -20.95
N LEU A 25 -1.36 -5.51 -19.94
CA LEU A 25 -0.83 -4.97 -18.68
C LEU A 25 -0.10 -6.05 -17.86
N TYR A 26 -0.61 -7.30 -17.85
CA TYR A 26 0.06 -8.41 -17.14
C TYR A 26 1.36 -8.79 -17.79
N GLU A 27 1.39 -8.94 -19.11
CA GLU A 27 2.62 -9.21 -19.87
C GLU A 27 3.68 -8.15 -19.60
N ALA A 28 3.29 -6.88 -19.63
CA ALA A 28 4.19 -5.79 -19.32
C ALA A 28 4.68 -5.80 -17.87
N ALA A 29 3.85 -6.22 -16.91
CA ALA A 29 4.26 -6.37 -15.51
C ALA A 29 5.28 -7.50 -15.36
N HIS A 30 5.05 -8.65 -16.01
CA HIS A 30 6.00 -9.76 -16.06
C HIS A 30 7.34 -9.36 -16.67
N ASP A 31 7.33 -8.64 -17.79
CA ASP A 31 8.54 -8.20 -18.47
C ASP A 31 9.32 -7.17 -17.63
N MET A 32 8.60 -6.20 -17.02
CA MET A 32 9.21 -5.21 -16.15
C MET A 32 9.87 -5.87 -14.94
N ALA A 33 9.18 -6.79 -14.26
CA ALA A 33 9.73 -7.50 -13.11
C ALA A 33 10.97 -8.31 -13.48
N ARG A 34 10.95 -9.02 -14.62
CA ARG A 34 12.11 -9.78 -15.10
C ARG A 34 13.30 -8.89 -15.45
N LEU A 35 13.05 -7.71 -16.04
CA LEU A 35 14.09 -6.72 -16.35
C LEU A 35 14.84 -6.26 -15.09
N PHE A 36 14.13 -6.15 -13.96
CA PHE A 36 14.71 -5.79 -12.66
C PHE A 36 15.18 -7.02 -11.85
N GLY A 37 15.19 -8.23 -12.45
CA GLY A 37 15.70 -9.44 -11.80
C GLY A 37 14.77 -10.08 -10.77
N PHE A 38 13.49 -9.72 -10.77
CA PHE A 38 12.48 -10.33 -9.90
C PHE A 38 12.01 -11.68 -10.44
N ARG A 39 11.67 -12.60 -9.55
CA ARG A 39 11.16 -13.93 -9.87
C ARG A 39 9.68 -14.02 -9.55
N TYR A 40 8.93 -14.64 -10.45
CA TYR A 40 7.50 -14.84 -10.26
C TYR A 40 7.20 -15.78 -9.11
N VAL A 41 6.23 -15.39 -8.28
CA VAL A 41 5.70 -16.21 -7.18
C VAL A 41 4.18 -16.19 -7.26
N GLU A 42 3.59 -17.36 -7.13
CA GLU A 42 2.15 -17.52 -6.98
C GLU A 42 1.85 -18.13 -5.60
N THR A 43 1.08 -17.41 -4.81
CA THR A 43 0.59 -17.86 -3.52
C THR A 43 -0.86 -18.29 -3.63
N PRO A 44 -1.39 -19.11 -2.69
CA PRO A 44 -2.79 -19.48 -2.68
C PRO A 44 -3.72 -18.26 -2.71
N THR A 45 -4.87 -18.39 -3.37
CA THR A 45 -5.90 -17.34 -3.43
C THR A 45 -6.55 -17.11 -2.06
N PHE A 46 -6.57 -18.10 -1.20
CA PHE A 46 -6.99 -18.02 0.20
C PHE A 46 -5.95 -18.66 1.10
N GLU A 47 -5.79 -18.12 2.27
CA GLU A 47 -4.82 -18.51 3.29
C GLU A 47 -5.53 -18.63 4.64
N ASP A 48 -4.85 -19.20 5.62
CA ASP A 48 -5.27 -19.08 7.01
C ASP A 48 -5.42 -17.60 7.39
N THR A 49 -6.53 -17.25 8.05
CA THR A 49 -6.84 -15.87 8.41
C THR A 49 -5.72 -15.20 9.21
N GLU A 50 -5.00 -15.97 10.04
CA GLU A 50 -3.88 -15.47 10.84
C GLU A 50 -2.73 -14.93 10.00
N VAL A 51 -2.52 -15.43 8.78
CA VAL A 51 -1.46 -14.93 7.88
C VAL A 51 -1.64 -13.45 7.62
N PHE A 52 -2.88 -13.03 7.37
CA PHE A 52 -3.18 -11.62 7.10
C PHE A 52 -3.28 -10.80 8.39
N ALA A 53 -3.87 -11.33 9.46
CA ALA A 53 -3.98 -10.63 10.73
C ALA A 53 -2.60 -10.27 11.30
N ARG A 54 -1.67 -11.21 11.31
CA ARG A 54 -0.29 -10.98 11.81
C ARG A 54 0.51 -10.01 10.95
N THR A 55 0.30 -10.01 9.63
CA THR A 55 1.11 -9.19 8.72
C THR A 55 0.55 -7.79 8.61
N SER A 56 -0.76 -7.64 8.39
CA SER A 56 -1.37 -6.33 8.10
C SER A 56 -1.68 -5.50 9.34
N GLY A 57 -1.53 -6.08 10.55
CA GLY A 57 -1.83 -5.46 11.83
C GLY A 57 -3.32 -5.48 12.18
N ASP A 58 -3.62 -5.77 13.46
CA ASP A 58 -4.98 -5.93 13.96
C ASP A 58 -5.82 -4.65 13.88
N THR A 59 -5.19 -3.47 13.69
CA THR A 59 -5.86 -2.16 13.63
C THR A 59 -6.08 -1.67 12.21
N SER A 60 -5.57 -2.36 11.19
CA SER A 60 -5.74 -1.93 9.80
C SER A 60 -7.20 -2.07 9.35
N ASP A 61 -7.68 -1.10 8.54
CA ASP A 61 -9.04 -1.16 7.98
C ASP A 61 -9.23 -2.41 7.10
N VAL A 62 -8.18 -2.91 6.48
CA VAL A 62 -8.21 -4.11 5.64
C VAL A 62 -8.58 -5.32 6.49
N VAL A 63 -7.89 -5.54 7.62
CA VAL A 63 -8.14 -6.67 8.52
C VAL A 63 -9.49 -6.53 9.24
N THR A 64 -9.80 -5.34 9.73
CA THR A 64 -10.97 -5.14 10.59
C THR A 64 -12.30 -5.08 9.84
N LYS A 65 -12.29 -4.68 8.54
CA LYS A 65 -13.53 -4.33 7.82
C LYS A 65 -13.63 -4.87 6.40
N GLU A 66 -12.51 -5.17 5.74
CA GLU A 66 -12.52 -5.43 4.31
C GLU A 66 -12.17 -6.87 3.91
N MET A 67 -11.77 -7.75 4.83
CA MET A 67 -11.47 -9.14 4.50
C MET A 67 -12.73 -9.97 4.19
N TYR A 68 -12.62 -10.89 3.23
CA TYR A 68 -13.57 -11.95 2.97
C TYR A 68 -13.14 -13.22 3.70
N THR A 69 -13.64 -13.40 4.92
CA THR A 69 -13.30 -14.52 5.80
C THR A 69 -14.47 -15.50 5.90
N PHE A 70 -14.17 -16.80 5.87
CA PHE A 70 -15.15 -17.87 5.99
C PHE A 70 -14.51 -19.10 6.63
N GLU A 71 -15.34 -20.01 7.10
CA GLU A 71 -14.89 -21.32 7.58
C GLU A 71 -14.90 -22.34 6.45
N ASP A 72 -13.83 -23.10 6.34
CA ASP A 72 -13.77 -24.25 5.45
C ASP A 72 -14.57 -25.45 6.03
N LYS A 73 -14.73 -26.51 5.25
CA LYS A 73 -15.43 -27.73 5.71
C LYS A 73 -14.78 -28.40 6.90
N GLY A 74 -13.56 -28.08 7.23
CA GLY A 74 -12.80 -28.59 8.38
C GLY A 74 -12.88 -27.67 9.61
N GLY A 75 -13.68 -26.59 9.55
CA GLY A 75 -13.82 -25.61 10.64
C GLY A 75 -12.63 -24.65 10.79
N ARG A 76 -11.77 -24.52 9.76
CA ARG A 76 -10.65 -23.60 9.79
C ARG A 76 -11.07 -22.25 9.22
N SER A 77 -10.66 -21.17 9.89
CA SER A 77 -10.89 -19.81 9.40
C SER A 77 -9.92 -19.49 8.27
N VAL A 78 -10.43 -19.25 7.09
CA VAL A 78 -9.67 -18.90 5.90
C VAL A 78 -10.18 -17.60 5.29
N THR A 79 -9.28 -16.86 4.63
CA THR A 79 -9.55 -15.53 4.09
C THR A 79 -9.07 -15.47 2.66
N LEU A 80 -9.92 -14.93 1.75
CA LEU A 80 -9.46 -14.55 0.42
C LEU A 80 -8.41 -13.45 0.56
N ARG A 81 -7.26 -13.60 -0.12
CA ARG A 81 -6.15 -12.66 0.02
C ARG A 81 -6.57 -11.22 -0.30
N PRO A 82 -6.41 -10.29 0.65
CA PRO A 82 -6.65 -8.86 0.43
C PRO A 82 -5.45 -8.15 -0.20
N GLU A 83 -4.28 -8.81 -0.19
CA GLU A 83 -2.99 -8.41 -0.75
C GLU A 83 -2.09 -9.63 -0.92
N SER A 84 -1.06 -9.54 -1.77
CA SER A 84 -0.13 -10.65 -1.99
C SER A 84 1.01 -10.69 -0.98
N THR A 85 1.42 -9.55 -0.42
CA THR A 85 2.61 -9.41 0.46
C THR A 85 2.63 -10.45 1.58
N ALA A 86 1.54 -10.61 2.31
CA ALA A 86 1.47 -11.54 3.44
C ALA A 86 1.76 -13.00 3.03
N GLY A 87 1.15 -13.46 1.93
CA GLY A 87 1.36 -14.80 1.37
C GLY A 87 2.78 -15.00 0.87
N VAL A 88 3.37 -13.98 0.21
CA VAL A 88 4.75 -14.01 -0.29
C VAL A 88 5.74 -14.08 0.87
N VAL A 89 5.55 -13.26 1.92
CA VAL A 89 6.39 -13.28 3.13
C VAL A 89 6.30 -14.63 3.84
N ARG A 90 5.10 -15.19 4.01
CA ARG A 90 4.92 -16.54 4.58
C ARG A 90 5.67 -17.60 3.77
N ALA A 91 5.53 -17.58 2.44
CA ALA A 91 6.21 -18.55 1.57
C ALA A 91 7.74 -18.41 1.62
N TRP A 92 8.25 -17.19 1.77
CA TRP A 92 9.68 -16.96 1.98
C TRP A 92 10.15 -17.45 3.34
N LEU A 93 9.43 -17.17 4.42
CA LEU A 93 9.79 -17.64 5.78
C LEU A 93 9.89 -19.16 5.86
N ASP A 94 8.99 -19.88 5.20
CA ASP A 94 9.01 -21.34 5.14
C ASP A 94 10.27 -21.89 4.44
N ARG A 95 10.92 -21.11 3.57
CA ARG A 95 12.01 -21.53 2.70
C ARG A 95 13.20 -20.58 2.67
N ALA A 96 13.29 -19.67 3.63
CA ALA A 96 14.29 -18.59 3.63
C ALA A 96 15.73 -19.09 3.49
N GLN A 97 16.08 -20.22 4.15
CA GLN A 97 17.41 -20.82 4.06
C GLN A 97 17.77 -21.29 2.63
N ALA A 98 16.78 -21.75 1.87
CA ALA A 98 16.99 -22.24 0.50
C ALA A 98 16.93 -21.11 -0.53
N LEU A 99 16.14 -20.06 -0.27
CA LEU A 99 15.94 -18.95 -1.22
C LEU A 99 17.02 -17.87 -1.10
N GLY A 100 17.67 -17.76 0.07
CA GLY A 100 18.71 -16.77 0.33
C GLY A 100 18.18 -15.33 0.45
N THR A 101 19.11 -14.37 0.63
CA THR A 101 18.86 -12.93 0.71
C THR A 101 19.91 -12.16 -0.09
N PRO A 102 19.55 -11.05 -0.75
CA PRO A 102 18.21 -10.52 -0.93
C PRO A 102 17.35 -11.40 -1.84
N TRP A 103 16.11 -11.65 -1.46
CA TRP A 103 15.16 -12.35 -2.32
C TRP A 103 14.23 -11.37 -3.01
N ARG A 104 14.20 -11.40 -4.34
CA ARG A 104 13.37 -10.54 -5.20
C ARG A 104 12.24 -11.36 -5.78
N ALA A 105 11.02 -11.06 -5.40
CA ALA A 105 9.82 -11.75 -5.85
C ALA A 105 8.79 -10.77 -6.39
N TYR A 106 7.95 -11.22 -7.31
CA TYR A 106 6.78 -10.48 -7.75
C TYR A 106 5.59 -11.39 -7.96
N ALA A 107 4.40 -10.84 -7.80
CA ALA A 107 3.14 -11.47 -8.10
C ALA A 107 2.27 -10.58 -9.00
N VAL A 108 1.47 -11.20 -9.85
CA VAL A 108 0.36 -10.54 -10.56
C VAL A 108 -0.88 -11.34 -10.23
N ALA A 109 -1.72 -10.81 -9.34
CA ALA A 109 -2.72 -11.63 -8.68
C ALA A 109 -4.05 -10.91 -8.47
N ASN A 110 -5.15 -11.69 -8.38
CA ASN A 110 -6.44 -11.18 -7.95
C ASN A 110 -6.42 -11.00 -6.44
N GLU A 111 -6.91 -9.84 -6.00
CA GLU A 111 -7.06 -9.47 -4.60
C GLU A 111 -8.52 -9.15 -4.28
N PHE A 112 -8.92 -9.34 -3.02
CA PHE A 112 -10.32 -9.28 -2.61
C PHE A 112 -10.49 -8.39 -1.38
N ARG A 113 -11.26 -7.28 -1.53
CA ARG A 113 -11.57 -6.37 -0.42
C ARG A 113 -13.03 -5.98 -0.42
N HIS A 114 -13.73 -6.23 0.69
CA HIS A 114 -15.14 -5.86 0.87
C HIS A 114 -15.33 -4.35 1.11
N GLY A 115 -14.64 -3.52 0.34
CA GLY A 115 -14.80 -2.09 0.39
C GLY A 115 -16.11 -1.62 -0.28
N ARG A 116 -16.46 -0.33 -0.08
CA ARG A 116 -17.56 0.30 -0.83
C ARG A 116 -17.16 0.44 -2.30
N PRO A 117 -17.83 -0.24 -3.23
CA PRO A 117 -17.51 -0.12 -4.66
C PRO A 117 -17.75 1.30 -5.17
N GLN A 118 -16.80 1.79 -5.95
CA GLN A 118 -16.88 3.07 -6.67
C GLN A 118 -16.05 2.98 -7.94
N ALA A 119 -16.11 4.00 -8.80
CA ALA A 119 -15.31 4.02 -10.01
C ALA A 119 -13.82 3.82 -9.68
N GLY A 120 -13.20 2.80 -10.28
CA GLY A 120 -11.80 2.42 -10.04
C GLY A 120 -11.53 1.68 -8.72
N ARG A 121 -12.56 1.37 -7.91
CA ARG A 121 -12.41 0.54 -6.70
C ARG A 121 -13.42 -0.59 -6.71
N LEU A 122 -12.93 -1.76 -7.09
CA LEU A 122 -13.70 -2.99 -7.11
C LEU A 122 -13.45 -3.80 -5.83
N ARG A 123 -14.27 -4.83 -5.61
CA ARG A 123 -14.11 -5.81 -4.54
C ARG A 123 -13.18 -6.96 -4.94
N GLU A 124 -13.16 -7.28 -6.22
CA GLU A 124 -12.15 -8.10 -6.86
C GLU A 124 -11.36 -7.22 -7.82
N PHE A 125 -10.05 -7.13 -7.62
CA PHE A 125 -9.15 -6.32 -8.42
C PHE A 125 -7.82 -7.04 -8.59
N ARG A 126 -6.95 -6.51 -9.44
CA ARG A 126 -5.63 -7.10 -9.63
C ARG A 126 -4.55 -6.16 -9.14
N GLN A 127 -3.51 -6.76 -8.57
CA GLN A 127 -2.29 -6.07 -8.19
C GLN A 127 -1.10 -6.65 -8.94
N PHE A 128 -0.13 -5.81 -9.21
CA PHE A 128 1.24 -6.15 -9.52
C PHE A 128 2.05 -5.80 -8.27
N ASP A 129 2.43 -6.82 -7.53
CA ASP A 129 3.17 -6.70 -6.27
C ASP A 129 4.62 -7.10 -6.48
N VAL A 130 5.53 -6.38 -5.83
CA VAL A 130 6.96 -6.67 -5.84
C VAL A 130 7.51 -6.61 -4.43
N GLU A 131 8.34 -7.59 -4.09
CA GLU A 131 8.91 -7.76 -2.76
C GLU A 131 10.42 -7.93 -2.84
N VAL A 132 11.13 -7.18 -2.01
CA VAL A 132 12.57 -7.35 -1.79
C VAL A 132 12.77 -7.69 -0.33
N LEU A 133 13.07 -8.95 -0.03
CA LEU A 133 13.17 -9.44 1.34
C LEU A 133 14.61 -9.68 1.75
N GLY A 134 14.90 -9.39 3.04
CA GLY A 134 16.21 -9.64 3.64
C GLY A 134 17.26 -8.59 3.31
N VAL A 135 16.85 -7.34 2.96
CA VAL A 135 17.74 -6.20 2.74
C VAL A 135 17.10 -4.92 3.26
N GLU A 136 17.90 -4.11 3.97
CA GLU A 136 17.47 -2.83 4.53
C GLU A 136 18.08 -1.62 3.79
N ALA A 137 18.93 -1.87 2.79
CA ALA A 137 19.63 -0.81 2.08
C ALA A 137 18.67 0.12 1.32
N PRO A 138 18.90 1.46 1.34
CA PRO A 138 18.07 2.43 0.62
C PRO A 138 17.94 2.15 -0.88
N GLY A 139 18.96 1.51 -1.47
CA GLY A 139 18.95 1.14 -2.89
C GLY A 139 17.81 0.18 -3.28
N ALA A 140 17.34 -0.67 -2.36
CA ALA A 140 16.20 -1.53 -2.62
C ALA A 140 14.91 -0.73 -2.81
N ASP A 141 14.74 0.36 -2.06
CA ASP A 141 13.62 1.26 -2.20
C ASP A 141 13.66 2.03 -3.50
N VAL A 142 14.85 2.56 -3.85
CA VAL A 142 15.08 3.25 -5.11
C VAL A 142 14.76 2.32 -6.29
N GLU A 143 15.21 1.06 -6.24
CA GLU A 143 14.94 0.05 -7.27
C GLU A 143 13.44 -0.18 -7.48
N VAL A 144 12.69 -0.44 -6.39
CA VAL A 144 11.25 -0.70 -6.45
C VAL A 144 10.46 0.53 -6.94
N ILE A 145 10.80 1.72 -6.44
CA ILE A 145 10.16 2.97 -6.85
C ILE A 145 10.44 3.26 -8.33
N THR A 146 11.70 3.11 -8.76
CA THR A 146 12.11 3.32 -10.16
C THR A 146 11.40 2.35 -11.10
N MET A 147 11.28 1.08 -10.71
CA MET A 147 10.55 0.09 -11.47
C MET A 147 9.06 0.46 -11.61
N GLY A 148 8.44 0.89 -10.52
CA GLY A 148 7.04 1.33 -10.53
C GLY A 148 6.81 2.56 -11.43
N ASP A 149 7.65 3.59 -11.30
CA ASP A 149 7.58 4.79 -12.16
C ASP A 149 7.75 4.42 -13.64
N ARG A 150 8.75 3.60 -13.95
CA ARG A 150 9.01 3.14 -15.31
C ARG A 150 7.83 2.34 -15.89
N TYR A 151 7.27 1.39 -15.12
CA TYR A 151 6.09 0.63 -15.54
C TYR A 151 4.93 1.55 -15.88
N LEU A 152 4.60 2.52 -15.01
CA LEU A 152 3.50 3.46 -15.24
C LEU A 152 3.73 4.32 -16.49
N ARG A 153 4.94 4.84 -16.68
CA ARG A 153 5.28 5.67 -17.85
C ARG A 153 5.24 4.90 -19.16
N GLU A 154 5.76 3.68 -19.19
CA GLU A 154 5.71 2.82 -20.37
C GLU A 154 4.28 2.40 -20.72
N ARG A 155 3.36 2.40 -19.74
CA ARG A 155 1.90 2.22 -19.98
C ARG A 155 1.18 3.50 -20.36
N GLY A 156 1.90 4.58 -20.62
CA GLY A 156 1.32 5.86 -21.07
C GLY A 156 0.81 6.76 -19.97
N LEU A 157 1.01 6.41 -18.70
CA LEU A 157 0.61 7.24 -17.56
C LEU A 157 1.67 8.31 -17.27
N ARG A 158 1.68 9.38 -18.07
CA ARG A 158 2.67 10.47 -17.95
C ARG A 158 2.32 11.51 -16.90
N ASP A 159 1.04 11.61 -16.53
CA ASP A 159 0.53 12.59 -15.55
C ASP A 159 0.52 12.02 -14.12
N VAL A 160 1.47 11.14 -13.81
CA VAL A 160 1.60 10.55 -12.49
C VAL A 160 2.67 11.31 -11.72
N VAL A 161 2.35 11.67 -10.48
CA VAL A 161 3.27 12.29 -9.53
C VAL A 161 3.54 11.28 -8.41
N LEU A 162 4.81 11.00 -8.18
CA LEU A 162 5.28 10.23 -7.04
C LEU A 162 5.28 11.12 -5.79
N HIS A 163 4.45 10.78 -4.79
CA HIS A 163 4.54 11.37 -3.46
C HIS A 163 5.41 10.48 -2.57
N LEU A 164 6.35 11.09 -1.89
CA LEU A 164 7.33 10.40 -1.06
C LEU A 164 7.31 10.96 0.36
N ASN A 165 7.31 10.07 1.35
CA ASN A 165 7.43 10.41 2.76
C ASN A 165 8.23 9.33 3.50
N SER A 166 8.79 9.70 4.64
CA SER A 166 9.20 8.74 5.67
C SER A 166 8.12 8.68 6.75
N ILE A 167 7.82 7.49 7.23
CA ILE A 167 6.90 7.29 8.35
C ILE A 167 7.64 6.87 9.64
N GLY A 168 8.98 6.97 9.62
CA GLY A 168 9.82 6.57 10.75
C GLY A 168 9.77 5.07 11.06
N ASP A 169 10.46 4.68 12.09
CA ASP A 169 10.53 3.31 12.60
C ASP A 169 10.04 3.22 14.07
N GLU A 170 10.30 2.10 14.70
CA GLU A 170 9.92 1.85 16.09
C GLU A 170 10.64 2.74 17.11
N VAL A 171 11.74 3.39 16.71
CA VAL A 171 12.51 4.30 17.58
C VAL A 171 11.90 5.68 17.60
N CYS A 172 11.64 6.28 16.43
CA CYS A 172 11.17 7.67 16.34
C CYS A 172 9.64 7.81 16.33
N ARG A 173 8.90 6.79 15.88
CA ARG A 173 7.44 6.84 15.74
C ARG A 173 6.69 7.00 17.07
N PRO A 174 7.07 6.34 18.19
CA PRO A 174 6.34 6.47 19.45
C PRO A 174 6.30 7.90 19.99
N ALA A 175 7.44 8.60 19.98
CA ALA A 175 7.53 9.99 20.44
C ALA A 175 6.70 10.92 19.55
N TYR A 176 6.80 10.77 18.22
CA TYR A 176 6.00 11.53 17.27
C TYR A 176 4.50 11.27 17.44
N ARG A 177 4.11 10.01 17.65
CA ARG A 177 2.72 9.64 17.89
C ARG A 177 2.15 10.33 19.13
N ALA A 178 2.91 10.36 20.22
CA ALA A 178 2.51 11.04 21.45
C ALA A 178 2.33 12.57 21.24
N GLU A 179 3.26 13.21 20.52
CA GLU A 179 3.17 14.62 20.13
C GLU A 179 1.93 14.89 19.28
N LEU A 180 1.65 14.03 18.31
CA LEU A 180 0.49 14.17 17.42
C LEU A 180 -0.83 14.00 18.17
N VAL A 181 -0.91 13.05 19.10
CA VAL A 181 -2.08 12.89 19.97
C VAL A 181 -2.28 14.15 20.82
N ALA A 182 -1.24 14.64 21.48
CA ALA A 182 -1.32 15.86 22.31
C ALA A 182 -1.76 17.07 21.49
N TYR A 183 -1.26 17.19 20.26
CA TYR A 183 -1.67 18.26 19.34
C TYR A 183 -3.16 18.17 18.99
N PHE A 184 -3.64 17.01 18.54
CA PHE A 184 -5.03 16.86 18.12
C PHE A 184 -6.03 16.86 19.27
N GLU A 185 -5.62 16.53 20.50
CA GLU A 185 -6.49 16.66 21.69
C GLU A 185 -6.95 18.11 21.92
N ALA A 186 -6.12 19.12 21.58
CA ALA A 186 -6.52 20.51 21.61
C ALA A 186 -7.64 20.87 20.61
N PHE A 187 -7.85 20.03 19.61
CA PHE A 187 -8.88 20.20 18.57
C PHE A 187 -9.94 19.09 18.59
N ARG A 188 -10.01 18.29 19.66
CA ARG A 188 -10.86 17.09 19.75
C ARG A 188 -12.32 17.37 19.38
N ASP A 189 -12.86 18.50 19.82
CA ASP A 189 -14.26 18.88 19.55
C ASP A 189 -14.52 19.24 18.08
N GLN A 190 -13.47 19.61 17.35
CA GLN A 190 -13.54 19.95 15.93
C GLN A 190 -13.33 18.73 15.01
N LEU A 191 -12.85 17.61 15.56
CA LEU A 191 -12.71 16.35 14.84
C LEU A 191 -14.06 15.66 14.66
N ASP A 192 -14.26 15.03 13.51
CA ASP A 192 -15.40 14.15 13.31
C ASP A 192 -15.29 12.88 14.20
N ARG A 193 -16.37 12.12 14.26
CA ARG A 193 -16.45 10.92 15.08
C ARG A 193 -15.36 9.91 14.72
N ASP A 194 -15.17 9.63 13.43
CA ASP A 194 -14.22 8.62 12.98
C ASP A 194 -12.78 9.07 13.25
N CYS A 195 -12.48 10.37 13.14
CA CYS A 195 -11.17 10.92 13.46
C CYS A 195 -10.87 10.89 14.95
N ARG A 196 -11.89 11.07 15.82
CA ARG A 196 -11.73 10.86 17.27
C ARG A 196 -11.37 9.42 17.63
N GLU A 197 -12.02 8.44 17.01
CA GLU A 197 -11.67 7.02 17.18
C GLU A 197 -10.26 6.69 16.65
N ARG A 198 -9.86 7.30 15.53
CA ARG A 198 -8.51 7.18 14.97
C ARG A 198 -7.45 7.76 15.85
N LEU A 199 -7.74 8.87 16.52
CA LEU A 199 -6.81 9.51 17.45
C LEU A 199 -6.35 8.55 18.55
N GLU A 200 -7.22 7.69 19.03
CA GLU A 200 -6.91 6.69 20.05
C GLU A 200 -6.13 5.49 19.48
N LYS A 201 -6.52 5.02 18.28
CA LYS A 201 -5.96 3.80 17.67
C LYS A 201 -4.70 4.08 16.86
N ASN A 202 -4.78 5.01 15.91
CA ASN A 202 -3.69 5.39 15.01
C ASN A 202 -3.85 6.86 14.56
N PRO A 203 -3.27 7.82 15.31
CA PRO A 203 -3.45 9.25 15.07
C PRO A 203 -2.95 9.72 13.69
N LEU A 204 -2.00 9.00 13.07
CA LEU A 204 -1.55 9.32 11.71
C LEU A 204 -2.70 9.23 10.69
N ARG A 205 -3.71 8.40 10.95
CA ARG A 205 -4.87 8.25 10.06
C ARG A 205 -5.79 9.48 10.02
N VAL A 206 -5.57 10.47 10.88
CA VAL A 206 -6.27 11.76 10.82
C VAL A 206 -5.87 12.51 9.54
N PHE A 207 -4.60 12.41 9.10
CA PHE A 207 -4.14 13.02 7.86
C PHE A 207 -4.83 12.46 6.60
N ASP A 208 -5.28 11.20 6.65
CA ASP A 208 -5.99 10.53 5.53
C ASP A 208 -7.52 10.61 5.67
N CYS A 209 -8.02 11.45 6.58
CA CYS A 209 -9.45 11.63 6.78
C CYS A 209 -10.07 12.46 5.64
N LYS A 210 -11.13 11.93 5.03
CA LYS A 210 -11.84 12.63 3.96
C LYS A 210 -12.60 13.87 4.45
N VAL A 211 -12.94 13.91 5.74
CA VAL A 211 -13.72 14.99 6.36
C VAL A 211 -12.78 16.03 6.97
N ASP A 212 -11.79 15.58 7.72
CA ASP A 212 -10.93 16.47 8.51
C ASP A 212 -9.57 16.74 7.87
N GLY A 213 -9.09 15.88 6.97
CA GLY A 213 -7.72 15.93 6.45
C GLY A 213 -7.31 17.23 5.76
N GLU A 214 -8.27 18.00 5.26
CA GLU A 214 -8.03 19.30 4.61
C GLU A 214 -8.30 20.50 5.55
N LYS A 215 -8.64 20.29 6.83
CA LYS A 215 -8.86 21.38 7.79
C LYS A 215 -7.53 22.02 8.18
N ASP A 216 -7.54 23.33 8.39
CA ASP A 216 -6.32 24.12 8.67
C ASP A 216 -5.51 23.58 9.84
N PHE A 217 -6.16 23.16 10.93
CA PHE A 217 -5.45 22.59 12.07
C PHE A 217 -4.85 21.21 11.78
N VAL A 218 -5.41 20.44 10.83
CA VAL A 218 -4.78 19.18 10.36
C VAL A 218 -3.61 19.47 9.43
N LEU A 219 -3.75 20.48 8.58
CA LEU A 219 -2.69 20.92 7.70
C LEU A 219 -1.48 21.50 8.45
N ALA A 220 -1.73 22.11 9.61
CA ALA A 220 -0.72 22.70 10.49
C ALA A 220 -0.13 21.73 11.52
N ALA A 221 -0.62 20.48 11.58
CA ALA A 221 -0.14 19.51 12.56
C ALA A 221 1.34 19.15 12.34
N PRO A 222 2.08 18.83 13.41
CA PRO A 222 3.47 18.41 13.30
C PRO A 222 3.60 17.19 12.40
N THR A 223 4.70 17.12 11.63
CA THR A 223 4.97 16.02 10.71
C THR A 223 6.11 15.15 11.20
N ILE A 224 6.14 13.88 10.77
CA ILE A 224 7.23 12.99 11.17
C ILE A 224 8.57 13.39 10.53
N ALA A 225 8.56 14.13 9.43
CA ALA A 225 9.78 14.55 8.74
C ALA A 225 10.75 15.30 9.66
N ASP A 226 10.21 16.07 10.63
CA ASP A 226 10.99 16.86 11.59
C ASP A 226 11.34 16.05 12.87
N ARG A 227 10.95 14.79 12.95
CA ARG A 227 11.05 13.93 14.14
C ARG A 227 11.75 12.60 13.86
N LEU A 228 12.34 12.44 12.69
CA LEU A 228 13.07 11.23 12.32
C LEU A 228 14.30 11.08 13.22
N CYS A 229 14.57 9.87 13.69
CA CYS A 229 15.86 9.53 14.26
C CYS A 229 16.94 9.57 13.17
N GLU A 230 18.21 9.72 13.57
CA GLU A 230 19.32 9.85 12.65
C GLU A 230 19.36 8.74 11.59
N PRO A 231 19.23 7.42 11.94
CA PRO A 231 19.21 6.37 10.92
C PRO A 231 18.04 6.48 9.92
N CYS A 232 16.87 6.92 10.37
CA CYS A 232 15.72 7.13 9.47
C CYS A 232 15.92 8.34 8.55
N ALA A 233 16.53 9.42 9.07
CA ALA A 233 16.84 10.61 8.29
C ALA A 233 17.89 10.32 7.22
N GLU A 234 18.98 9.62 7.58
CA GLU A 234 20.03 9.19 6.65
C GLU A 234 19.48 8.26 5.56
N HIS A 235 18.69 7.25 5.95
CA HIS A 235 18.06 6.35 5.00
C HIS A 235 17.17 7.11 4.02
N PHE A 236 16.33 8.01 4.51
CA PHE A 236 15.44 8.82 3.66
C PHE A 236 16.20 9.76 2.73
N ALA A 237 17.29 10.36 3.22
CA ALA A 237 18.17 11.18 2.40
C ALA A 237 18.83 10.36 1.28
N ALA A 238 19.30 9.14 1.58
CA ALA A 238 19.90 8.25 0.60
C ALA A 238 18.87 7.78 -0.46
N VAL A 239 17.62 7.48 -0.07
CA VAL A 239 16.54 7.16 -1.02
C VAL A 239 16.29 8.35 -1.97
N ARG A 240 16.21 9.57 -1.44
CA ARG A 240 16.02 10.78 -2.27
C ARG A 240 17.15 10.98 -3.25
N ALA A 241 18.40 10.90 -2.77
CA ALA A 241 19.58 11.03 -3.62
C ALA A 241 19.60 9.97 -4.74
N GLY A 242 19.26 8.72 -4.43
CA GLY A 242 19.19 7.65 -5.42
C GLY A 242 18.06 7.87 -6.46
N LEU A 243 16.92 8.41 -6.05
CA LEU A 243 15.84 8.78 -7.00
C LEU A 243 16.22 9.95 -7.89
N ASP A 244 16.93 10.96 -7.34
CA ASP A 244 17.47 12.09 -8.11
C ASP A 244 18.49 11.61 -9.16
N GLU A 245 19.40 10.69 -8.78
CA GLU A 245 20.35 10.07 -9.69
C GLU A 245 19.67 9.21 -10.77
N ALA A 246 18.61 8.47 -10.39
CA ALA A 246 17.81 7.68 -11.34
C ALA A 246 16.90 8.52 -12.24
N GLY A 247 16.81 9.83 -12.02
CA GLY A 247 15.95 10.75 -12.77
C GLY A 247 14.46 10.53 -12.54
N VAL A 248 14.07 10.00 -11.38
CA VAL A 248 12.67 9.76 -11.00
C VAL A 248 12.15 10.98 -10.24
N PRO A 249 11.27 11.79 -10.84
CA PRO A 249 10.73 12.98 -10.17
C PRO A 249 9.76 12.61 -9.06
N TYR A 250 9.85 13.29 -7.93
CA TYR A 250 8.96 13.09 -6.78
C TYR A 250 8.59 14.41 -6.11
N GLN A 251 7.54 14.38 -5.32
CA GLN A 251 7.13 15.45 -4.40
C GLN A 251 7.16 14.91 -2.97
N LEU A 252 7.75 15.68 -2.06
CA LEU A 252 7.66 15.35 -0.64
C LEU A 252 6.26 15.64 -0.13
N ASP A 253 5.66 14.65 0.53
CA ASP A 253 4.35 14.79 1.14
C ASP A 253 4.41 14.31 2.60
N PRO A 254 4.74 15.21 3.54
CA PRO A 254 4.97 14.85 4.93
C PRO A 254 3.72 14.33 5.66
N ARG A 255 2.55 14.45 5.03
CA ARG A 255 1.27 13.92 5.53
C ARG A 255 0.84 12.63 4.83
N LEU A 256 1.65 12.12 3.91
CA LEU A 256 1.37 10.84 3.28
C LEU A 256 1.46 9.72 4.31
N VAL A 257 0.34 9.07 4.57
CA VAL A 257 0.22 7.89 5.43
C VAL A 257 -0.35 6.72 4.67
N ARG A 258 -0.13 5.52 5.16
CA ARG A 258 -0.60 4.27 4.54
C ARG A 258 -1.55 3.53 5.48
N GLY A 259 -2.44 2.75 4.87
CA GLY A 259 -3.52 2.06 5.60
C GLY A 259 -3.13 0.73 6.25
N LEU A 260 -1.87 0.32 6.14
CA LEU A 260 -1.35 -0.93 6.70
C LEU A 260 -0.29 -0.62 7.76
N ASP A 261 -0.33 -1.32 8.89
CA ASP A 261 0.49 -0.98 10.05
C ASP A 261 1.93 -1.51 9.97
N TYR A 262 2.22 -2.44 9.06
CA TYR A 262 3.56 -3.03 8.89
C TYR A 262 4.57 -2.10 8.19
N TYR A 263 4.13 -1.00 7.61
CA TYR A 263 5.04 -0.04 6.99
C TYR A 263 5.98 0.59 8.02
N THR A 264 7.29 0.57 7.70
CA THR A 264 8.33 1.23 8.48
C THR A 264 9.23 2.05 7.58
N ARG A 265 9.85 3.10 8.12
CA ARG A 265 10.81 4.02 7.49
C ARG A 265 10.28 4.81 6.29
N LYS A 266 9.56 4.20 5.35
CA LYS A 266 9.15 4.86 4.11
C LYS A 266 7.69 4.61 3.73
N GLY A 267 7.09 5.61 3.12
CA GLY A 267 5.84 5.49 2.40
C GLY A 267 5.97 6.23 1.07
N PHE A 268 5.52 5.62 0.00
CA PHE A 268 5.40 6.29 -1.29
C PHE A 268 4.06 5.97 -1.94
N PHE A 269 3.61 6.88 -2.78
CA PHE A 269 2.37 6.73 -3.52
C PHE A 269 2.44 7.53 -4.81
N SER A 270 2.15 6.89 -5.93
CA SER A 270 2.00 7.56 -7.21
C SER A 270 0.52 7.85 -7.46
N ARG A 271 0.15 9.12 -7.66
CA ARG A 271 -1.22 9.47 -8.04
C ARG A 271 -1.21 10.33 -9.30
N ARG A 272 -2.29 10.24 -10.05
CA ARG A 272 -2.53 11.11 -11.20
C ARG A 272 -2.58 12.55 -10.74
N SER A 273 -1.82 13.45 -11.40
CA SER A 273 -1.95 14.89 -11.15
C SER A 273 -3.40 15.30 -11.36
N ARG A 274 -3.97 16.05 -10.42
CA ARG A 274 -5.24 16.70 -10.65
C ARG A 274 -4.97 17.79 -11.70
N GLN A 275 -5.14 17.49 -12.98
CA GLN A 275 -5.36 18.57 -13.94
C GLN A 275 -6.56 19.34 -13.43
N SER A 276 -6.38 20.63 -13.15
CA SER A 276 -7.49 21.55 -13.01
C SER A 276 -8.43 21.28 -14.17
N ARG A 277 -9.67 20.83 -13.90
CA ARG A 277 -10.73 20.88 -14.88
C ARG A 277 -10.95 22.36 -15.16
N SER A 278 -10.19 22.90 -16.10
CA SER A 278 -10.55 24.14 -16.76
C SER A 278 -11.78 23.78 -17.61
N SER A 279 -12.87 24.36 -17.18
CA SER A 279 -14.19 24.47 -17.78
C SER A 279 -14.27 24.27 -19.29
#